data_8f89736a6558717d147be9456f6834b3
#
_entry.id   8f89736a6558717d147be9456f6834b3
#
_cell.length_a   1.000
_cell.length_b   1.000
_cell.length_c   1.000
_cell.angle_alpha   90.00
_cell.angle_beta   90.00
_cell.angle_gamma   90.00
#
_symmetry.space_group_name_H-M   'P 1'
#
loop_
_entity.id
_entity.type
_entity.pdbx_description
1 polymer ?
#
loop_
_entity_poly.entity_id
_entity_poly.type
_entity_poly.pdbx_seq_one_letter_code
_entity_poly.pdbx_strand_id
1 'polypeptide(L)'
;MAEINGSALFAKALKREGVEYVFTLNGGHIYPLYEGCEDAGIKVIDFRHEQVAAHAAEGWAKVTGKPGVCIITAGPGVTDAVTGIANAFQAPSPMVTIGGNAAIGDHLKGGLQDFDSATFLKPITKFSEQVKSAARIPDYVSIAFRHATTGIPGPVYLEMPIDVVGGKAEEDDVHYPQEYRTESRAYGDPEYVSKIADIIMNTERPMVLAGSDVWWTQASEELAEFTELIDSPIFLNAMGRGSLPSGHPNLGSLGRRYGLVKSDTVILIGTPIDFRLGYGSDYMFPQNPRLIEIMMDGSKIGQNRDITAGIVGDTKAILRQIIDELKIRAYKSPGRGWVEEVMTEDAALKAADTDMLNSDSTPIHPMRLVGDLADVLDEDATVIGDGGDIVTFAARVLKINKPGHWLDPGQFGCLGAGSGFAAAAQLARPGKQVAIVYGDGGFGLTGFDVESYVRHGLPIVSIVGNNGAWNQTTQGVLKRTGRAIGTYLNQEVDYAKIMDAMGGYGERVTDPDEIKPALDRAFTSGKAAVLDVVIDQEVGYGTMGGRSRQSRQY
;
A
#
# COMPACT_ATOMS: atom_id res chain seq x y z
N MET A 1 -33.00 23.53 -24.22
CA MET A 1 -32.11 23.07 -23.16
C MET A 1 -31.79 21.60 -23.45
N ALA A 2 -30.57 21.17 -23.33
CA ALA A 2 -30.20 19.79 -23.61
C ALA A 2 -30.44 18.92 -22.36
N GLU A 3 -31.26 17.88 -22.53
CA GLU A 3 -31.49 16.90 -21.48
C GLU A 3 -30.27 15.98 -21.36
N ILE A 4 -29.77 15.77 -20.13
CA ILE A 4 -28.63 14.90 -19.83
C ILE A 4 -29.02 13.86 -18.80
N ASN A 5 -28.55 12.63 -18.93
CA ASN A 5 -28.83 11.56 -17.98
C ASN A 5 -27.77 11.49 -16.84
N GLY A 6 -28.11 10.75 -15.77
CA GLY A 6 -27.26 10.64 -14.59
C GLY A 6 -25.91 9.99 -14.87
N SER A 7 -25.82 9.03 -15.80
CA SER A 7 -24.56 8.39 -16.14
C SER A 7 -23.59 9.36 -16.83
N ALA A 8 -24.08 10.20 -17.74
CA ALA A 8 -23.27 11.24 -18.38
C ALA A 8 -22.85 12.33 -17.39
N LEU A 9 -23.75 12.72 -16.45
CA LEU A 9 -23.41 13.66 -15.37
C LEU A 9 -22.31 13.13 -14.47
N PHE A 10 -22.38 11.84 -14.13
CA PHE A 10 -21.36 11.15 -13.34
C PHE A 10 -20.00 11.15 -14.05
N ALA A 11 -19.96 10.72 -15.29
CA ALA A 11 -18.74 10.67 -16.07
C ALA A 11 -18.10 12.06 -16.27
N LYS A 12 -18.93 13.10 -16.55
CA LYS A 12 -18.46 14.50 -16.62
C LYS A 12 -17.87 14.97 -15.28
N ALA A 13 -18.49 14.60 -14.16
CA ALA A 13 -17.97 14.94 -12.83
C ALA A 13 -16.63 14.24 -12.57
N LEU A 14 -16.50 12.93 -12.85
CA LEU A 14 -15.24 12.20 -12.74
C LEU A 14 -14.14 12.77 -13.63
N LYS A 15 -14.47 13.17 -14.86
CA LYS A 15 -13.50 13.77 -15.77
C LYS A 15 -12.94 15.10 -15.24
N ARG A 16 -13.79 15.90 -14.57
CA ARG A 16 -13.36 17.15 -13.90
C ARG A 16 -12.42 16.89 -12.72
N GLU A 17 -12.54 15.73 -12.05
CA GLU A 17 -11.62 15.26 -11.01
C GLU A 17 -10.30 14.69 -11.58
N GLY A 18 -10.17 14.62 -12.90
CA GLY A 18 -8.98 14.08 -13.58
C GLY A 18 -8.91 12.55 -13.54
N VAL A 19 -10.05 11.86 -13.40
CA VAL A 19 -10.11 10.40 -13.41
C VAL A 19 -9.85 9.90 -14.83
N GLU A 20 -8.90 8.98 -14.95
CA GLU A 20 -8.50 8.34 -16.20
C GLU A 20 -8.99 6.89 -16.31
N TYR A 21 -9.10 6.22 -15.15
CA TYR A 21 -9.50 4.82 -15.03
C TYR A 21 -10.54 4.65 -13.94
N VAL A 22 -11.49 3.75 -14.18
CA VAL A 22 -12.38 3.19 -13.16
C VAL A 22 -12.17 1.68 -13.09
N PHE A 23 -12.16 1.13 -11.88
CA PHE A 23 -11.91 -0.28 -11.60
C PHE A 23 -13.21 -0.95 -11.17
N THR A 24 -13.51 -2.13 -11.71
CA THR A 24 -14.87 -2.65 -11.58
C THR A 24 -14.98 -4.17 -11.73
N LEU A 25 -16.14 -4.72 -11.39
CA LEU A 25 -16.69 -5.96 -11.92
C LEU A 25 -18.13 -5.69 -12.38
N ASN A 26 -18.48 -6.22 -13.54
CA ASN A 26 -19.74 -5.91 -14.22
C ASN A 26 -21.00 -6.31 -13.43
N GLY A 27 -22.03 -5.46 -13.52
CA GLY A 27 -23.36 -5.74 -12.99
C GLY A 27 -24.43 -4.80 -13.58
N GLY A 28 -25.66 -5.28 -13.64
CA GLY A 28 -26.76 -4.57 -14.31
C GLY A 28 -27.06 -3.18 -13.74
N HIS A 29 -26.91 -2.99 -12.43
CA HIS A 29 -27.23 -1.70 -11.76
C HIS A 29 -26.24 -0.58 -12.12
N ILE A 30 -25.03 -0.91 -12.58
CA ILE A 30 -23.96 0.05 -12.83
C ILE A 30 -23.56 0.13 -14.30
N TYR A 31 -24.07 -0.74 -15.15
CA TYR A 31 -23.69 -0.79 -16.58
C TYR A 31 -23.81 0.57 -17.29
N PRO A 32 -24.90 1.38 -17.08
CA PRO A 32 -24.98 2.69 -17.71
C PRO A 32 -23.84 3.65 -17.30
N LEU A 33 -23.24 3.46 -16.11
CA LEU A 33 -22.09 4.27 -15.71
C LEU A 33 -20.86 3.99 -16.58
N TYR A 34 -20.71 2.76 -17.09
CA TYR A 34 -19.61 2.42 -18.02
C TYR A 34 -19.77 3.13 -19.36
N GLU A 35 -21.00 3.15 -19.90
CA GLU A 35 -21.28 3.87 -21.14
C GLU A 35 -20.93 5.36 -21.00
N GLY A 36 -21.35 6.00 -19.90
CA GLY A 36 -20.99 7.38 -19.63
C GLY A 36 -19.47 7.57 -19.47
N CYS A 37 -18.76 6.64 -18.82
CA CYS A 37 -17.31 6.71 -18.67
C CYS A 37 -16.59 6.57 -20.02
N GLU A 38 -17.00 5.62 -20.87
CA GLU A 38 -16.43 5.41 -22.20
C GLU A 38 -16.62 6.64 -23.09
N ASP A 39 -17.85 7.20 -23.13
CA ASP A 39 -18.18 8.43 -23.86
C ASP A 39 -17.34 9.64 -23.40
N ALA A 40 -16.98 9.70 -22.11
CA ALA A 40 -16.11 10.73 -21.54
C ALA A 40 -14.61 10.44 -21.72
N GLY A 41 -14.24 9.30 -22.31
CA GLY A 41 -12.85 8.84 -22.48
C GLY A 41 -12.19 8.43 -21.17
N ILE A 42 -12.96 7.89 -20.21
CA ILE A 42 -12.48 7.24 -18.99
C ILE A 42 -12.46 5.75 -19.25
N LYS A 43 -11.32 5.10 -19.06
CA LYS A 43 -11.15 3.68 -19.30
C LYS A 43 -11.76 2.83 -18.18
N VAL A 44 -12.53 1.82 -18.56
CA VAL A 44 -13.13 0.84 -17.64
C VAL A 44 -12.24 -0.39 -17.58
N ILE A 45 -11.71 -0.71 -16.39
CA ILE A 45 -10.85 -1.88 -16.16
C ILE A 45 -11.60 -2.84 -15.24
N ASP A 46 -12.02 -3.97 -15.79
CA ASP A 46 -12.78 -4.96 -15.06
C ASP A 46 -11.93 -6.16 -14.63
N PHE A 47 -12.31 -6.73 -13.49
CA PHE A 47 -11.66 -7.84 -12.81
C PHE A 47 -12.59 -9.04 -12.65
N ARG A 48 -12.09 -10.09 -12.02
CA ARG A 48 -12.85 -11.32 -11.77
C ARG A 48 -13.52 -11.34 -10.38
N HIS A 49 -13.16 -10.35 -9.52
CA HIS A 49 -13.69 -10.22 -8.18
C HIS A 49 -13.70 -8.74 -7.74
N GLU A 50 -14.76 -8.29 -7.07
CA GLU A 50 -14.93 -6.90 -6.62
C GLU A 50 -13.88 -6.49 -5.59
N GLN A 51 -13.40 -7.42 -4.78
CA GLN A 51 -12.27 -7.16 -3.87
C GLN A 51 -11.04 -6.69 -4.66
N VAL A 52 -10.75 -7.31 -5.80
CA VAL A 52 -9.61 -6.93 -6.65
C VAL A 52 -9.83 -5.57 -7.30
N ALA A 53 -11.05 -5.27 -7.74
CA ALA A 53 -11.40 -3.94 -8.24
C ALA A 53 -11.20 -2.84 -7.17
N ALA A 54 -11.61 -3.10 -5.93
CA ALA A 54 -11.39 -2.20 -4.81
C ALA A 54 -9.90 -2.02 -4.49
N HIS A 55 -9.13 -3.12 -4.46
CA HIS A 55 -7.67 -3.04 -4.31
C HIS A 55 -6.99 -2.34 -5.49
N ALA A 56 -7.49 -2.46 -6.71
CA ALA A 56 -6.95 -1.71 -7.85
C ALA A 56 -7.16 -0.19 -7.69
N ALA A 57 -8.31 0.23 -7.19
CA ALA A 57 -8.56 1.63 -6.88
C ALA A 57 -7.65 2.14 -5.73
N GLU A 58 -7.46 1.35 -4.67
CA GLU A 58 -6.50 1.65 -3.62
C GLU A 58 -5.06 1.70 -4.16
N GLY A 59 -4.69 0.71 -4.98
CA GLY A 59 -3.38 0.62 -5.64
C GLY A 59 -3.10 1.84 -6.51
N TRP A 60 -4.11 2.33 -7.26
CA TRP A 60 -4.00 3.57 -8.02
C TRP A 60 -3.61 4.75 -7.14
N ALA A 61 -4.28 4.89 -5.98
CA ALA A 61 -3.94 5.94 -5.03
C ALA A 61 -2.52 5.79 -4.48
N LYS A 62 -2.11 4.58 -4.12
CA LYS A 62 -0.76 4.29 -3.60
C LYS A 62 0.35 4.53 -4.64
N VAL A 63 0.07 4.35 -5.92
CA VAL A 63 1.05 4.54 -7.01
C VAL A 63 1.13 5.97 -7.48
N THR A 64 -0.02 6.68 -7.54
CA THR A 64 -0.13 8.00 -8.17
C THR A 64 -0.27 9.16 -7.18
N GLY A 65 -0.64 8.89 -5.94
CA GLY A 65 -1.04 9.91 -4.96
C GLY A 65 -2.42 10.53 -5.23
N LYS A 66 -3.16 10.05 -6.25
CA LYS A 66 -4.50 10.55 -6.63
C LYS A 66 -5.57 9.55 -6.19
N PRO A 67 -6.80 10.00 -5.87
CA PRO A 67 -7.89 9.07 -5.54
C PRO A 67 -8.15 8.05 -6.65
N GLY A 68 -8.24 6.76 -6.29
CA GLY A 68 -8.71 5.73 -7.20
C GLY A 68 -10.23 5.59 -7.14
N VAL A 69 -10.85 5.20 -8.25
CA VAL A 69 -12.30 5.05 -8.37
C VAL A 69 -12.68 3.60 -8.63
N CYS A 70 -13.50 3.03 -7.73
CA CYS A 70 -14.06 1.69 -7.86
C CYS A 70 -15.57 1.79 -8.13
N ILE A 71 -16.08 1.04 -9.11
CA ILE A 71 -17.51 0.97 -9.42
C ILE A 71 -17.94 -0.49 -9.28
N ILE A 72 -18.90 -0.78 -8.41
CA ILE A 72 -19.35 -2.15 -8.08
C ILE A 72 -20.87 -2.25 -8.08
N THR A 73 -21.38 -3.42 -8.43
CA THR A 73 -22.82 -3.63 -8.50
C THR A 73 -23.47 -3.65 -7.11
N ALA A 74 -24.80 -3.62 -7.07
CA ALA A 74 -25.59 -3.65 -5.85
C ALA A 74 -25.43 -4.97 -5.06
N GLY A 75 -25.78 -4.95 -3.79
CA GLY A 75 -25.85 -6.12 -2.93
C GLY A 75 -24.51 -6.87 -2.81
N PRO A 76 -24.39 -8.09 -3.38
CA PRO A 76 -23.18 -8.88 -3.25
C PRO A 76 -21.94 -8.19 -3.80
N GLY A 77 -22.02 -7.39 -4.86
CA GLY A 77 -20.86 -6.66 -5.36
C GLY A 77 -20.29 -5.69 -4.32
N VAL A 78 -21.17 -4.99 -3.57
CA VAL A 78 -20.72 -4.14 -2.45
C VAL A 78 -20.09 -4.99 -1.33
N THR A 79 -20.73 -6.09 -0.96
CA THR A 79 -20.21 -6.92 0.15
C THR A 79 -18.91 -7.62 -0.18
N ASP A 80 -18.70 -8.03 -1.44
CA ASP A 80 -17.45 -8.64 -1.89
C ASP A 80 -16.29 -7.62 -1.96
N ALA A 81 -16.58 -6.33 -2.10
CA ALA A 81 -15.56 -5.26 -2.08
C ALA A 81 -15.17 -4.81 -0.66
N VAL A 82 -15.89 -5.21 0.39
CA VAL A 82 -15.70 -4.73 1.78
C VAL A 82 -14.24 -4.85 2.24
N THR A 83 -13.59 -5.96 1.95
CA THR A 83 -12.19 -6.18 2.36
C THR A 83 -11.26 -5.12 1.75
N GLY A 84 -11.41 -4.79 0.47
CA GLY A 84 -10.60 -3.75 -0.18
C GLY A 84 -10.89 -2.36 0.37
N ILE A 85 -12.17 -2.03 0.63
CA ILE A 85 -12.56 -0.76 1.25
C ILE A 85 -12.00 -0.64 2.67
N ALA A 86 -12.09 -1.72 3.47
CA ALA A 86 -11.55 -1.75 4.82
C ALA A 86 -10.02 -1.64 4.84
N ASN A 87 -9.33 -2.23 3.85
CA ASN A 87 -7.89 -2.08 3.70
C ASN A 87 -7.51 -0.63 3.44
N ALA A 88 -8.19 0.04 2.50
CA ALA A 88 -7.97 1.46 2.21
C ALA A 88 -8.26 2.38 3.42
N PHE A 89 -9.18 1.97 4.31
CA PHE A 89 -9.47 2.68 5.57
C PHE A 89 -8.36 2.50 6.60
N GLN A 90 -7.84 1.29 6.76
CA GLN A 90 -6.79 0.97 7.75
C GLN A 90 -5.38 1.38 7.28
N ALA A 91 -5.13 1.37 5.96
CA ALA A 91 -3.92 1.89 5.35
C ALA A 91 -4.26 3.19 4.59
N PRO A 92 -4.47 4.31 5.29
CA PRO A 92 -5.16 5.50 4.81
C PRO A 92 -4.85 5.81 3.34
N SER A 93 -5.78 5.44 2.44
CA SER A 93 -5.63 5.60 0.99
C SER A 93 -6.87 6.26 0.41
N PRO A 94 -6.77 7.36 -0.36
CA PRO A 94 -7.92 8.04 -0.92
C PRO A 94 -8.55 7.17 -2.00
N MET A 95 -9.77 6.71 -1.77
CA MET A 95 -10.54 5.88 -2.69
C MET A 95 -12.00 6.32 -2.73
N VAL A 96 -12.58 6.40 -3.93
CA VAL A 96 -14.00 6.69 -4.14
C VAL A 96 -14.66 5.43 -4.68
N THR A 97 -15.51 4.81 -3.87
CA THR A 97 -16.28 3.63 -4.26
C THR A 97 -17.71 4.01 -4.60
N ILE A 98 -18.17 3.58 -5.76
CA ILE A 98 -19.54 3.77 -6.24
C ILE A 98 -20.22 2.39 -6.23
N GLY A 99 -21.27 2.25 -5.44
CA GLY A 99 -22.08 1.03 -5.43
C GLY A 99 -23.44 1.25 -6.11
N GLY A 100 -23.86 0.31 -6.93
CA GLY A 100 -25.24 0.31 -7.46
C GLY A 100 -26.26 0.02 -6.37
N ASN A 101 -27.52 0.33 -6.63
CA ASN A 101 -28.67 -0.14 -5.83
C ASN A 101 -29.95 -0.19 -6.67
N ALA A 102 -30.97 -0.87 -6.14
CA ALA A 102 -32.33 -0.83 -6.68
C ALA A 102 -32.84 0.61 -6.75
N ALA A 103 -33.92 0.85 -7.54
CA ALA A 103 -34.53 2.17 -7.63
C ALA A 103 -35.03 2.64 -6.26
N ILE A 104 -34.91 3.94 -5.97
CA ILE A 104 -35.35 4.54 -4.69
C ILE A 104 -36.80 4.17 -4.37
N GLY A 105 -37.68 4.21 -5.39
CA GLY A 105 -39.09 3.87 -5.25
C GLY A 105 -39.38 2.39 -4.97
N ASP A 106 -38.39 1.50 -5.12
CA ASP A 106 -38.52 0.05 -4.91
C ASP A 106 -37.79 -0.45 -3.63
N HIS A 107 -37.19 0.45 -2.88
CA HIS A 107 -36.55 0.14 -1.61
C HIS A 107 -37.52 -0.58 -0.65
N LEU A 108 -37.08 -1.65 -0.04
CA LEU A 108 -37.83 -2.55 0.86
C LEU A 108 -39.02 -3.30 0.17
N LYS A 109 -39.12 -3.30 -1.13
CA LYS A 109 -40.10 -4.12 -1.88
C LYS A 109 -39.59 -5.48 -2.28
N GLY A 110 -38.36 -5.85 -1.88
CA GLY A 110 -37.73 -7.12 -2.26
C GLY A 110 -37.16 -7.08 -3.68
N GLY A 111 -36.65 -5.92 -4.11
CA GLY A 111 -35.93 -5.75 -5.36
C GLY A 111 -34.66 -6.62 -5.42
N LEU A 112 -34.21 -6.95 -6.65
CA LEU A 112 -32.96 -7.68 -6.84
C LEU A 112 -31.80 -6.85 -6.26
N GLN A 113 -31.02 -7.48 -5.33
CA GLN A 113 -29.83 -6.89 -4.73
C GLN A 113 -30.10 -5.59 -3.91
N ASP A 114 -31.36 -5.33 -3.53
CA ASP A 114 -31.72 -4.23 -2.65
C ASP A 114 -31.08 -4.42 -1.27
N PHE A 115 -30.14 -3.54 -0.90
CA PHE A 115 -29.36 -3.62 0.32
C PHE A 115 -28.92 -2.22 0.76
N ASP A 116 -29.14 -1.85 2.02
CA ASP A 116 -28.71 -0.56 2.58
C ASP A 116 -27.18 -0.52 2.74
N SER A 117 -26.50 -0.45 1.62
CA SER A 117 -25.05 -0.45 1.55
C SER A 117 -24.43 0.86 2.06
N ALA A 118 -25.13 1.98 1.91
CA ALA A 118 -24.65 3.26 2.43
C ALA A 118 -24.52 3.25 3.95
N THR A 119 -25.50 2.70 4.67
CA THR A 119 -25.39 2.53 6.13
C THR A 119 -24.37 1.47 6.52
N PHE A 120 -24.32 0.35 5.79
CA PHE A 120 -23.43 -0.76 6.05
C PHE A 120 -21.93 -0.36 5.98
N LEU A 121 -21.56 0.52 5.06
CA LEU A 121 -20.17 0.93 4.86
C LEU A 121 -19.72 2.14 5.72
N LYS A 122 -20.62 2.80 6.44
CA LYS A 122 -20.27 3.95 7.33
C LYS A 122 -19.08 3.68 8.28
N PRO A 123 -18.97 2.51 8.94
CA PRO A 123 -17.86 2.26 9.88
C PRO A 123 -16.47 2.17 9.26
N ILE A 124 -16.36 1.92 7.96
CA ILE A 124 -15.10 1.70 7.23
C ILE A 124 -14.87 2.72 6.11
N THR A 125 -15.57 3.86 6.16
CA THR A 125 -15.42 4.95 5.19
C THR A 125 -15.45 6.30 5.91
N LYS A 126 -14.80 7.31 5.31
CA LYS A 126 -14.85 8.69 5.81
C LYS A 126 -16.17 9.38 5.51
N PHE A 127 -16.84 8.93 4.47
CA PHE A 127 -18.13 9.44 4.01
C PHE A 127 -18.87 8.33 3.27
N SER A 128 -20.16 8.15 3.56
CA SER A 128 -21.00 7.13 2.93
C SER A 128 -22.43 7.64 2.83
N GLU A 129 -22.91 7.86 1.60
CA GLU A 129 -24.25 8.42 1.35
C GLU A 129 -24.86 7.90 0.06
N GLN A 130 -26.20 7.88 0.01
CA GLN A 130 -26.98 7.60 -1.19
C GLN A 130 -27.25 8.88 -1.98
N VAL A 131 -26.99 8.87 -3.28
CA VAL A 131 -27.33 9.94 -4.21
C VAL A 131 -28.84 9.98 -4.45
N LYS A 132 -29.47 11.15 -4.28
CA LYS A 132 -30.93 11.27 -4.26
C LYS A 132 -31.56 11.72 -5.59
N SER A 133 -30.80 12.28 -6.52
CA SER A 133 -31.30 12.70 -7.83
C SER A 133 -30.14 12.86 -8.83
N ALA A 134 -30.43 12.68 -10.11
CA ALA A 134 -29.46 12.83 -11.19
C ALA A 134 -28.80 14.20 -11.21
N ALA A 135 -29.59 15.30 -11.07
CA ALA A 135 -29.06 16.67 -11.08
C ALA A 135 -28.02 16.95 -9.98
N ARG A 136 -28.05 16.19 -8.88
CA ARG A 136 -27.11 16.34 -7.75
C ARG A 136 -25.87 15.46 -7.84
N ILE A 137 -25.75 14.61 -8.86
CA ILE A 137 -24.56 13.70 -9.00
C ILE A 137 -23.23 14.48 -8.94
N PRO A 138 -23.02 15.59 -9.67
CA PRO A 138 -21.75 16.31 -9.58
C PRO A 138 -21.43 16.87 -8.19
N ASP A 139 -22.46 17.30 -7.43
CA ASP A 139 -22.25 17.73 -6.04
C ASP A 139 -21.76 16.57 -5.17
N TYR A 140 -22.40 15.39 -5.26
CA TYR A 140 -22.01 14.21 -4.47
C TYR A 140 -20.62 13.72 -4.82
N VAL A 141 -20.26 13.72 -6.11
CA VAL A 141 -18.88 13.37 -6.55
C VAL A 141 -17.87 14.33 -5.93
N SER A 142 -18.10 15.64 -6.01
CA SER A 142 -17.20 16.65 -5.42
C SER A 142 -17.09 16.50 -3.90
N ILE A 143 -18.20 16.21 -3.20
CA ILE A 143 -18.18 15.92 -1.76
C ILE A 143 -17.35 14.67 -1.46
N ALA A 144 -17.53 13.60 -2.23
CA ALA A 144 -16.79 12.35 -2.07
C ALA A 144 -15.29 12.57 -2.23
N PHE A 145 -14.85 13.23 -3.31
CA PHE A 145 -13.43 13.53 -3.53
C PHE A 145 -12.84 14.42 -2.43
N ARG A 146 -13.59 15.44 -1.97
CA ARG A 146 -13.16 16.27 -0.85
C ARG A 146 -12.95 15.45 0.42
N HIS A 147 -13.91 14.60 0.78
CA HIS A 147 -13.77 13.74 1.97
C HIS A 147 -12.63 12.72 1.83
N ALA A 148 -12.42 12.14 0.65
CA ALA A 148 -11.36 11.18 0.42
C ALA A 148 -9.96 11.78 0.61
N THR A 149 -9.78 13.06 0.26
CA THR A 149 -8.44 13.70 0.19
C THR A 149 -8.14 14.68 1.32
N THR A 150 -9.15 15.21 2.03
CA THR A 150 -8.93 16.24 3.05
C THR A 150 -8.49 15.64 4.38
N GLY A 151 -7.42 16.18 4.96
CA GLY A 151 -6.80 15.66 6.19
C GLY A 151 -6.14 14.30 5.93
N ILE A 152 -6.39 13.33 6.80
CA ILE A 152 -5.93 11.96 6.58
C ILE A 152 -6.69 11.38 5.38
N PRO A 153 -6.01 10.89 4.32
CA PRO A 153 -6.68 10.27 3.19
C PRO A 153 -7.50 9.04 3.61
N GLY A 154 -8.50 8.66 2.82
CA GLY A 154 -9.24 7.44 3.12
C GLY A 154 -10.40 7.19 2.16
N PRO A 155 -11.02 6.00 2.22
CA PRO A 155 -12.10 5.61 1.34
C PRO A 155 -13.40 6.34 1.66
N VAL A 156 -14.18 6.55 0.61
CA VAL A 156 -15.55 7.07 0.66
C VAL A 156 -16.46 6.21 -0.20
N TYR A 157 -17.76 6.26 0.06
CA TYR A 157 -18.74 5.48 -0.65
C TYR A 157 -19.94 6.34 -1.09
N LEU A 158 -20.36 6.18 -2.34
CA LEU A 158 -21.59 6.72 -2.89
C LEU A 158 -22.47 5.57 -3.40
N GLU A 159 -23.67 5.49 -2.90
CA GLU A 159 -24.69 4.60 -3.43
C GLU A 159 -25.44 5.27 -4.56
N MET A 160 -25.50 4.63 -5.73
CA MET A 160 -26.10 5.12 -6.95
C MET A 160 -27.28 4.26 -7.36
N PRO A 161 -28.52 4.59 -6.93
CA PRO A 161 -29.71 3.87 -7.36
C PRO A 161 -29.92 3.94 -8.87
N ILE A 162 -30.43 2.85 -9.48
CA ILE A 162 -30.51 2.73 -10.93
C ILE A 162 -31.42 3.80 -11.58
N ASP A 163 -32.45 4.24 -10.87
CA ASP A 163 -33.33 5.33 -11.32
C ASP A 163 -32.66 6.71 -11.25
N VAL A 164 -31.68 6.89 -10.38
CA VAL A 164 -30.82 8.09 -10.35
C VAL A 164 -29.82 8.06 -11.50
N VAL A 165 -29.20 6.89 -11.77
CA VAL A 165 -28.27 6.71 -12.90
C VAL A 165 -28.97 6.95 -14.25
N GLY A 166 -30.18 6.42 -14.43
CA GLY A 166 -31.01 6.64 -15.62
C GLY A 166 -31.82 7.95 -15.62
N GLY A 167 -31.83 8.64 -14.48
CA GLY A 167 -32.58 9.87 -14.30
C GLY A 167 -32.07 11.00 -15.19
N LYS A 168 -32.91 11.95 -15.53
CA LYS A 168 -32.60 13.06 -16.44
C LYS A 168 -32.63 14.40 -15.71
N ALA A 169 -31.84 15.35 -16.18
CA ALA A 169 -31.79 16.72 -15.74
C ALA A 169 -31.62 17.66 -16.95
N GLU A 170 -32.01 18.90 -16.82
CA GLU A 170 -31.64 19.97 -17.77
C GLU A 170 -30.19 20.36 -17.48
N GLU A 171 -29.29 20.19 -18.45
CA GLU A 171 -27.85 20.37 -18.23
C GLU A 171 -27.50 21.79 -17.76
N ASP A 172 -28.20 22.79 -18.26
CA ASP A 172 -27.97 24.20 -17.90
C ASP A 172 -28.33 24.51 -16.42
N ASP A 173 -29.14 23.65 -15.80
CA ASP A 173 -29.55 23.78 -14.38
C ASP A 173 -28.64 22.97 -13.44
N VAL A 174 -27.69 22.16 -13.98
CA VAL A 174 -26.81 21.33 -13.18
C VAL A 174 -25.59 22.11 -12.70
N HIS A 175 -25.43 22.15 -11.40
CA HIS A 175 -24.25 22.76 -10.79
C HIS A 175 -23.05 21.78 -10.78
N TYR A 176 -21.92 22.22 -11.33
CA TYR A 176 -20.64 21.52 -11.23
C TYR A 176 -19.70 22.32 -10.31
N PRO A 177 -19.50 21.87 -9.05
CA PRO A 177 -18.57 22.54 -8.13
C PRO A 177 -17.16 22.67 -8.74
N GLN A 178 -16.50 23.80 -8.51
CA GLN A 178 -15.16 24.05 -9.02
C GLN A 178 -14.16 24.19 -7.87
N GLU A 179 -14.06 25.31 -7.21
CA GLU A 179 -13.13 25.52 -6.09
C GLU A 179 -13.73 25.03 -4.76
N TYR A 180 -13.92 23.70 -4.60
CA TYR A 180 -14.66 23.13 -3.47
C TYR A 180 -13.76 22.43 -2.43
N ARG A 181 -12.45 22.41 -2.62
CA ARG A 181 -11.45 21.89 -1.66
C ARG A 181 -10.22 22.79 -1.63
N THR A 182 -9.55 22.83 -0.49
CA THR A 182 -8.30 23.58 -0.33
C THR A 182 -7.09 22.74 -0.71
N GLU A 183 -6.11 23.38 -1.31
CA GLU A 183 -4.77 22.83 -1.53
C GLU A 183 -3.75 23.32 -0.49
N SER A 184 -4.23 24.13 0.46
CA SER A 184 -3.42 24.67 1.56
C SER A 184 -2.96 23.54 2.48
N ARG A 185 -1.66 23.55 2.85
CA ARG A 185 -1.08 22.61 3.80
C ARG A 185 -1.32 23.07 5.23
N ALA A 186 -1.57 22.13 6.14
CA ALA A 186 -1.66 22.40 7.57
C ALA A 186 -0.25 22.51 8.16
N TYR A 187 0.14 23.71 8.58
CA TYR A 187 1.42 23.94 9.25
C TYR A 187 1.37 23.46 10.70
N GLY A 188 2.53 23.08 11.24
CA GLY A 188 2.68 22.74 12.64
C GLY A 188 2.64 23.99 13.53
N ASP A 189 2.26 23.80 14.81
CA ASP A 189 2.30 24.85 15.83
C ASP A 189 3.74 25.36 16.00
N PRO A 190 4.00 26.69 15.85
CA PRO A 190 5.33 27.26 15.97
C PRO A 190 6.01 27.02 17.33
N GLU A 191 5.25 26.96 18.43
CA GLU A 191 5.80 26.63 19.76
C GLU A 191 6.34 25.20 19.80
N TYR A 192 5.62 24.25 19.17
CA TYR A 192 6.06 22.87 19.09
C TYR A 192 7.21 22.69 18.09
N VAL A 193 7.25 23.44 17.00
CA VAL A 193 8.41 23.48 16.09
C VAL A 193 9.65 23.94 16.85
N SER A 194 9.56 25.03 17.62
CA SER A 194 10.63 25.53 18.49
C SER A 194 11.07 24.51 19.54
N LYS A 195 10.11 23.87 20.23
CA LYS A 195 10.38 22.81 21.22
C LYS A 195 11.10 21.61 20.60
N ILE A 196 10.67 21.17 19.40
CA ILE A 196 11.32 20.07 18.67
C ILE A 196 12.76 20.45 18.29
N ALA A 197 12.97 21.67 17.81
CA ALA A 197 14.31 22.18 17.51
C ALA A 197 15.20 22.18 18.77
N ASP A 198 14.69 22.62 19.94
CA ASP A 198 15.41 22.55 21.21
C ASP A 198 15.82 21.12 21.58
N ILE A 199 14.94 20.13 21.38
CA ILE A 199 15.26 18.72 21.65
C ILE A 199 16.37 18.25 20.71
N ILE A 200 16.27 18.55 19.41
CA ILE A 200 17.26 18.14 18.40
C ILE A 200 18.63 18.79 18.68
N MET A 201 18.67 20.06 19.07
CA MET A 201 19.91 20.76 19.40
C MET A 201 20.68 20.14 20.59
N ASN A 202 19.99 19.40 21.43
CA ASN A 202 20.55 18.71 22.60
C ASN A 202 20.63 17.18 22.40
N THR A 203 20.62 16.71 21.15
CA THR A 203 20.65 15.30 20.78
C THR A 203 22.05 14.90 20.30
N GLU A 204 22.58 13.79 20.80
CA GLU A 204 23.88 13.23 20.38
C GLU A 204 23.71 12.02 19.44
N ARG A 205 22.63 11.25 19.64
CA ARG A 205 22.33 10.01 18.88
C ARG A 205 20.90 10.00 18.35
N PRO A 206 20.59 10.90 17.38
CA PRO A 206 19.26 10.92 16.77
C PRO A 206 19.01 9.66 15.95
N MET A 207 17.73 9.23 15.91
CA MET A 207 17.28 8.11 15.09
C MET A 207 15.96 8.47 14.42
N VAL A 208 15.92 8.42 13.09
CA VAL A 208 14.71 8.74 12.31
C VAL A 208 14.07 7.47 11.78
N LEU A 209 12.75 7.35 11.97
CA LEU A 209 11.91 6.39 11.26
C LEU A 209 10.81 7.14 10.52
N ALA A 210 10.68 6.86 9.23
CA ALA A 210 9.70 7.53 8.39
C ALA A 210 8.76 6.53 7.71
N GLY A 211 7.49 6.90 7.57
CA GLY A 211 6.42 6.04 7.06
C GLY A 211 5.51 6.73 6.05
N SER A 212 4.26 6.31 6.03
CA SER A 212 3.32 6.61 4.95
C SER A 212 2.99 8.09 4.76
N ASP A 213 3.03 8.91 5.82
CA ASP A 213 2.71 10.35 5.70
C ASP A 213 3.71 11.08 4.79
N VAL A 214 4.97 10.58 4.71
CA VAL A 214 5.98 11.14 3.79
C VAL A 214 5.54 11.02 2.34
N TRP A 215 4.93 9.89 1.97
CA TRP A 215 4.37 9.68 0.65
C TRP A 215 3.15 10.58 0.39
N TRP A 216 2.18 10.57 1.30
CA TRP A 216 0.93 11.31 1.10
C TRP A 216 1.13 12.82 1.05
N THR A 217 2.13 13.35 1.74
CA THR A 217 2.48 14.77 1.74
C THR A 217 3.58 15.14 0.74
N GLN A 218 4.15 14.13 0.03
CA GLN A 218 5.25 14.32 -0.92
C GLN A 218 6.47 14.99 -0.26
N ALA A 219 6.86 14.53 0.92
CA ALA A 219 7.89 15.12 1.76
C ALA A 219 9.29 14.49 1.60
N SER A 220 9.56 13.76 0.49
CA SER A 220 10.81 13.01 0.31
C SER A 220 12.05 13.91 0.30
N GLU A 221 11.97 15.09 -0.32
CA GLU A 221 13.07 16.05 -0.39
C GLU A 221 13.36 16.65 0.99
N GLU A 222 12.31 17.05 1.71
CA GLU A 222 12.44 17.57 3.07
C GLU A 222 12.94 16.51 4.05
N LEU A 223 12.55 15.25 3.86
CA LEU A 223 13.04 14.15 4.68
C LEU A 223 14.54 13.92 4.46
N ALA A 224 15.02 13.97 3.21
CA ALA A 224 16.43 13.85 2.89
C ALA A 224 17.22 15.02 3.51
N GLU A 225 16.80 16.26 3.25
CA GLU A 225 17.44 17.46 3.82
C GLU A 225 17.48 17.43 5.35
N PHE A 226 16.37 17.02 5.99
CA PHE A 226 16.27 16.92 7.43
C PHE A 226 17.27 15.92 8.01
N THR A 227 17.31 14.70 7.46
CA THR A 227 18.19 13.64 7.95
C THR A 227 19.68 13.93 7.71
N GLU A 228 20.01 14.61 6.61
CA GLU A 228 21.35 15.09 6.34
C GLU A 228 21.75 16.22 7.30
N LEU A 229 20.85 17.19 7.54
CA LEU A 229 21.09 18.32 8.43
C LEU A 229 21.43 17.87 9.87
N ILE A 230 20.71 16.85 10.38
CA ILE A 230 20.90 16.37 11.75
C ILE A 230 21.89 15.20 11.85
N ASP A 231 22.51 14.77 10.75
CA ASP A 231 23.38 13.57 10.70
C ASP A 231 22.75 12.37 11.42
N SER A 232 21.53 11.99 11.01
CA SER A 232 20.80 10.87 11.62
C SER A 232 20.74 9.66 10.71
N PRO A 233 20.95 8.44 11.21
CA PRO A 233 20.50 7.24 10.51
C PRO A 233 18.98 7.25 10.37
N ILE A 234 18.49 6.77 9.22
CA ILE A 234 17.07 6.70 8.91
C ILE A 234 16.68 5.29 8.45
N PHE A 235 15.47 4.88 8.83
CA PHE A 235 14.83 3.64 8.36
C PHE A 235 13.41 3.95 7.88
N LEU A 236 13.03 3.32 6.76
CA LEU A 236 11.76 3.59 6.09
C LEU A 236 10.78 2.42 6.29
N ASN A 237 9.53 2.75 6.58
CA ASN A 237 8.43 1.81 6.75
C ASN A 237 7.32 2.07 5.72
N ALA A 238 6.55 1.03 5.39
CA ALA A 238 5.34 1.09 4.58
C ALA A 238 5.54 1.96 3.32
N MET A 239 4.63 2.91 3.03
CA MET A 239 4.73 3.79 1.87
C MET A 239 5.89 4.82 1.93
N GLY A 240 6.59 4.93 3.07
CA GLY A 240 7.82 5.71 3.15
C GLY A 240 9.00 5.07 2.41
N ARG A 241 8.92 3.77 2.06
CA ARG A 241 9.96 3.11 1.26
C ARG A 241 10.16 3.81 -0.08
N GLY A 242 11.41 4.01 -0.44
CA GLY A 242 11.79 4.73 -1.67
C GLY A 242 11.81 6.26 -1.53
N SER A 243 11.40 6.84 -0.38
CA SER A 243 11.53 8.29 -0.14
C SER A 243 12.98 8.77 -0.13
N LEU A 244 13.93 7.87 0.18
CA LEU A 244 15.35 8.05 -0.08
C LEU A 244 15.81 6.91 -0.98
N PRO A 245 16.75 7.15 -1.91
CA PRO A 245 17.31 6.09 -2.75
C PRO A 245 18.12 5.10 -1.91
N SER A 246 18.18 3.84 -2.32
CA SER A 246 18.83 2.75 -1.55
C SER A 246 20.33 2.97 -1.27
N GLY A 247 20.99 3.83 -2.05
CA GLY A 247 22.40 4.23 -1.85
C GLY A 247 22.60 5.44 -0.95
N HIS A 248 21.54 6.01 -0.37
CA HIS A 248 21.67 7.19 0.50
C HIS A 248 22.49 6.86 1.75
N PRO A 249 23.53 7.67 2.12
CA PRO A 249 24.51 7.31 3.14
C PRO A 249 23.93 7.19 4.57
N ASN A 250 22.74 7.73 4.81
CA ASN A 250 22.07 7.66 6.11
C ASN A 250 20.99 6.57 6.16
N LEU A 251 20.68 5.89 5.02
CA LEU A 251 19.60 4.93 4.93
C LEU A 251 20.07 3.51 5.29
N GLY A 252 19.55 2.99 6.40
CA GLY A 252 19.69 1.58 6.78
C GLY A 252 18.46 0.73 6.45
N SER A 253 18.61 -0.57 6.57
CA SER A 253 17.52 -1.56 6.39
C SER A 253 17.42 -2.56 7.55
N LEU A 254 18.50 -3.19 7.97
CA LEU A 254 18.55 -4.25 8.98
C LEU A 254 18.99 -3.75 10.36
N GLY A 255 19.81 -2.70 10.41
CA GLY A 255 20.34 -2.10 11.64
C GLY A 255 19.31 -1.33 12.49
N ARG A 256 18.04 -1.28 12.08
CA ARG A 256 16.98 -0.50 12.75
C ARG A 256 16.91 -0.71 14.26
N ARG A 257 16.90 -1.97 14.72
CA ARG A 257 16.83 -2.27 16.14
C ARG A 257 18.07 -1.80 16.89
N TYR A 258 19.24 -1.96 16.30
CA TYR A 258 20.50 -1.48 16.88
C TYR A 258 20.46 0.03 17.07
N GLY A 259 20.09 0.77 16.02
CA GLY A 259 19.95 2.22 16.07
C GLY A 259 18.93 2.67 17.11
N LEU A 260 17.73 2.06 17.12
CA LEU A 260 16.67 2.39 18.08
C LEU A 260 17.14 2.22 19.54
N VAL A 261 17.68 1.05 19.90
CA VAL A 261 18.05 0.75 21.31
C VAL A 261 19.17 1.65 21.83
N LYS A 262 20.06 2.12 20.96
CA LYS A 262 21.21 2.95 21.35
C LYS A 262 21.01 4.46 21.16
N SER A 263 19.90 4.87 20.55
CA SER A 263 19.58 6.29 20.36
C SER A 263 19.21 6.96 21.69
N ASP A 264 19.45 8.26 21.78
CA ASP A 264 18.96 9.10 22.87
C ASP A 264 17.68 9.85 22.50
N THR A 265 17.45 10.01 21.20
CA THR A 265 16.27 10.66 20.64
C THR A 265 15.75 9.87 19.44
N VAL A 266 14.48 9.51 19.47
CA VAL A 266 13.78 8.84 18.37
C VAL A 266 12.79 9.82 17.75
N ILE A 267 12.85 9.96 16.44
CA ILE A 267 11.98 10.85 15.66
C ILE A 267 11.15 10.00 14.71
N LEU A 268 9.84 9.91 14.96
CA LEU A 268 8.89 9.18 14.15
C LEU A 268 8.16 10.15 13.24
N ILE A 269 8.23 9.92 11.92
CA ILE A 269 7.66 10.78 10.90
C ILE A 269 6.65 9.96 10.09
N GLY A 270 5.35 10.17 10.35
CA GLY A 270 4.28 9.47 9.64
C GLY A 270 4.31 7.94 9.79
N THR A 271 4.84 7.45 10.91
CA THR A 271 4.86 6.03 11.26
C THR A 271 4.48 5.84 12.73
N PRO A 272 3.29 5.32 13.04
CA PRO A 272 2.85 5.12 14.42
C PRO A 272 3.63 3.98 15.08
N ILE A 273 3.66 3.98 16.41
CA ILE A 273 4.22 2.87 17.18
C ILE A 273 3.19 1.73 17.22
N ASP A 274 3.27 0.83 16.25
CA ASP A 274 2.41 -0.35 16.12
C ASP A 274 3.21 -1.67 16.25
N PHE A 275 2.63 -2.77 15.76
CA PHE A 275 3.28 -4.10 15.77
C PHE A 275 4.64 -4.11 15.07
N ARG A 276 4.84 -3.28 14.02
CA ARG A 276 6.11 -3.17 13.25
C ARG A 276 7.25 -2.60 14.10
N LEU A 277 6.92 -1.85 15.14
CA LEU A 277 7.84 -1.30 16.12
C LEU A 277 7.69 -1.97 17.51
N GLY A 278 7.17 -3.22 17.54
CA GLY A 278 7.04 -4.02 18.74
C GLY A 278 6.18 -3.38 19.83
N TYR A 279 5.15 -2.60 19.41
CA TYR A 279 4.28 -1.84 20.31
C TYR A 279 5.04 -0.95 21.31
N GLY A 280 6.19 -0.42 20.90
CA GLY A 280 7.01 0.45 21.76
C GLY A 280 7.71 -0.26 22.93
N SER A 281 7.85 -1.58 22.86
CA SER A 281 8.47 -2.37 23.94
C SER A 281 9.93 -2.00 24.19
N ASP A 282 10.43 -2.21 25.42
CA ASP A 282 11.83 -1.98 25.80
C ASP A 282 12.81 -2.88 25.04
N TYR A 283 12.32 -3.91 24.34
CA TYR A 283 13.12 -4.70 23.43
C TYR A 283 13.48 -3.93 22.15
N MET A 284 12.58 -3.04 21.70
CA MET A 284 12.75 -2.25 20.46
C MET A 284 13.23 -0.83 20.71
N PHE A 285 12.91 -0.25 21.87
CA PHE A 285 13.21 1.13 22.20
C PHE A 285 14.13 1.21 23.42
N PRO A 286 14.91 2.30 23.58
CA PRO A 286 15.64 2.55 24.82
C PRO A 286 14.66 2.79 25.98
N GLN A 287 15.11 2.66 27.21
CA GLN A 287 14.23 2.76 28.39
C GLN A 287 13.59 4.14 28.56
N ASN A 288 14.31 5.22 28.27
CA ASN A 288 13.82 6.59 28.41
C ASN A 288 14.29 7.48 27.24
N PRO A 289 13.87 7.21 25.99
CA PRO A 289 14.25 8.07 24.88
C PRO A 289 13.49 9.38 24.93
N ARG A 290 14.08 10.44 24.41
CA ARG A 290 13.28 11.56 23.93
C ARG A 290 12.56 11.11 22.68
N LEU A 291 11.23 11.10 22.72
CA LEU A 291 10.40 10.64 21.60
C LEU A 291 9.67 11.82 20.97
N ILE A 292 9.93 12.04 19.69
CA ILE A 292 9.27 13.06 18.87
C ILE A 292 8.39 12.37 17.85
N GLU A 293 7.13 12.77 17.73
CA GLU A 293 6.19 12.26 16.76
C GLU A 293 5.63 13.37 15.86
N ILE A 294 5.82 13.22 14.55
CA ILE A 294 5.30 14.11 13.50
C ILE A 294 4.27 13.29 12.69
N MET A 295 2.99 13.62 12.79
CA MET A 295 1.90 12.82 12.24
C MET A 295 0.85 13.69 11.56
N MET A 296 0.23 13.18 10.49
CA MET A 296 -1.01 13.74 9.96
C MET A 296 -2.19 13.43 10.88
N ASP A 297 -2.18 12.23 11.51
CA ASP A 297 -3.23 11.76 12.42
C ASP A 297 -2.87 11.99 13.89
N GLY A 298 -3.44 13.03 14.49
CA GLY A 298 -3.24 13.31 15.91
C GLY A 298 -3.70 12.20 16.85
N SER A 299 -4.61 11.33 16.43
CA SER A 299 -5.07 10.19 17.23
C SER A 299 -4.02 9.09 17.40
N LYS A 300 -2.96 9.12 16.60
CA LYS A 300 -1.82 8.18 16.66
C LYS A 300 -0.67 8.67 17.52
N ILE A 301 -0.64 9.95 17.88
CA ILE A 301 0.40 10.51 18.73
C ILE A 301 0.28 9.95 20.15
N GLY A 302 1.42 9.49 20.69
CA GLY A 302 1.47 8.87 22.02
C GLY A 302 0.91 7.44 22.05
N GLN A 303 0.67 6.83 20.89
CA GLN A 303 0.21 5.44 20.86
C GLN A 303 1.30 4.50 21.38
N ASN A 304 0.99 3.77 22.44
CA ASN A 304 1.85 2.76 23.08
C ASN A 304 3.09 3.27 23.85
N ARG A 305 3.46 4.55 23.79
CA ARG A 305 4.53 5.15 24.60
C ARG A 305 4.29 6.63 24.88
N ASP A 306 4.80 7.11 26.02
CA ASP A 306 4.85 8.53 26.32
C ASP A 306 5.81 9.25 25.37
N ILE A 307 5.45 10.45 24.96
CA ILE A 307 6.20 11.29 24.05
C ILE A 307 6.82 12.50 24.74
N THR A 308 7.92 13.00 24.19
CA THR A 308 8.53 14.28 24.63
C THR A 308 7.91 15.45 23.87
N ALA A 309 7.63 15.26 22.58
CA ALA A 309 6.93 16.22 21.75
C ALA A 309 6.14 15.51 20.64
N GLY A 310 4.92 16.00 20.37
CA GLY A 310 4.08 15.55 19.26
C GLY A 310 3.56 16.74 18.49
N ILE A 311 3.55 16.66 17.15
CA ILE A 311 3.07 17.73 16.28
C ILE A 311 2.23 17.16 15.15
N VAL A 312 1.06 17.79 14.94
CA VAL A 312 0.08 17.36 13.94
C VAL A 312 0.04 18.33 12.77
N GLY A 313 0.05 17.82 11.55
CA GLY A 313 -0.11 18.61 10.34
C GLY A 313 0.47 17.92 9.10
N ASP A 314 0.64 18.68 8.03
CA ASP A 314 1.27 18.21 6.82
C ASP A 314 2.77 17.97 7.05
N THR A 315 3.22 16.74 6.84
CA THR A 315 4.61 16.32 7.13
C THR A 315 5.64 17.16 6.36
N LYS A 316 5.37 17.49 5.09
CA LYS A 316 6.26 18.35 4.29
C LYS A 316 6.39 19.74 4.89
N ALA A 317 5.26 20.35 5.25
CA ALA A 317 5.25 21.68 5.86
C ALA A 317 5.95 21.71 7.21
N ILE A 318 5.71 20.71 8.07
CA ILE A 318 6.33 20.60 9.39
C ILE A 318 7.85 20.38 9.27
N LEU A 319 8.30 19.46 8.42
CA LEU A 319 9.73 19.24 8.20
C LEU A 319 10.41 20.52 7.72
N ARG A 320 9.79 21.26 6.79
CA ARG A 320 10.32 22.54 6.34
C ARG A 320 10.45 23.54 7.49
N GLN A 321 9.42 23.68 8.32
CA GLN A 321 9.48 24.55 9.51
C GLN A 321 10.62 24.17 10.47
N ILE A 322 10.80 22.87 10.75
CA ILE A 322 11.87 22.41 11.66
C ILE A 322 13.25 22.65 11.05
N ILE A 323 13.44 22.36 9.74
CA ILE A 323 14.69 22.60 9.02
C ILE A 323 15.06 24.09 9.07
N ASP A 324 14.11 24.97 8.77
CA ASP A 324 14.33 26.41 8.75
C ASP A 324 14.66 26.94 10.14
N GLU A 325 13.95 26.45 11.17
CA GLU A 325 14.22 26.82 12.57
C GLU A 325 15.63 26.39 13.02
N LEU A 326 16.06 25.16 12.68
CA LEU A 326 17.40 24.67 12.98
C LEU A 326 18.48 25.51 12.26
N LYS A 327 18.25 25.90 11.02
CA LYS A 327 19.16 26.76 10.25
C LYS A 327 19.25 28.16 10.84
N ILE A 328 18.13 28.79 11.23
CA ILE A 328 18.07 30.10 11.87
C ILE A 328 18.88 30.09 13.17
N ARG A 329 18.81 28.99 13.93
CA ARG A 329 19.55 28.81 15.18
C ARG A 329 21.01 28.40 14.99
N ALA A 330 21.49 28.35 13.73
CA ALA A 330 22.85 27.91 13.39
C ALA A 330 23.20 26.54 13.99
N TYR A 331 22.24 25.60 13.90
CA TYR A 331 22.43 24.23 14.39
C TYR A 331 23.68 23.59 13.80
N LYS A 332 24.38 22.86 14.65
CA LYS A 332 25.52 22.02 14.23
C LYS A 332 25.25 20.59 14.70
N SER A 333 25.31 19.68 13.75
CA SER A 333 25.12 18.25 14.04
C SER A 333 26.24 17.71 14.96
N PRO A 334 25.97 16.63 15.68
CA PRO A 334 27.02 15.93 16.47
C PRO A 334 28.07 15.26 15.59
N GLY A 335 27.87 15.25 14.25
CA GLY A 335 28.75 14.64 13.26
C GLY A 335 28.36 13.20 12.93
N ARG A 336 29.02 12.65 11.92
CA ARG A 336 28.64 11.38 11.29
C ARG A 336 28.98 10.10 12.07
N GLY A 337 29.72 10.18 13.16
CA GLY A 337 30.19 8.99 13.89
C GLY A 337 29.06 8.05 14.32
N TRP A 338 27.89 8.60 14.69
CA TRP A 338 26.70 7.82 15.03
C TRP A 338 26.09 7.12 13.79
N VAL A 339 26.00 7.83 12.68
CA VAL A 339 25.52 7.24 11.41
C VAL A 339 26.44 6.09 11.00
N GLU A 340 27.76 6.30 11.05
CA GLU A 340 28.76 5.28 10.67
C GLU A 340 28.68 4.04 11.58
N GLU A 341 28.46 4.22 12.89
CA GLU A 341 28.25 3.12 13.85
C GLU A 341 27.04 2.26 13.44
N VAL A 342 25.89 2.90 13.15
CA VAL A 342 24.65 2.20 12.79
C VAL A 342 24.78 1.54 11.40
N MET A 343 25.39 2.22 10.43
CA MET A 343 25.57 1.66 9.08
C MET A 343 26.57 0.51 9.06
N THR A 344 27.57 0.51 9.93
CA THR A 344 28.51 -0.62 10.10
C THR A 344 27.76 -1.87 10.59
N GLU A 345 26.89 -1.72 11.58
CA GLU A 345 26.05 -2.84 12.04
C GLU A 345 25.06 -3.30 10.95
N ASP A 346 24.44 -2.35 10.23
CA ASP A 346 23.55 -2.66 9.11
C ASP A 346 24.25 -3.47 8.02
N ALA A 347 25.48 -3.09 7.68
CA ALA A 347 26.31 -3.81 6.71
C ALA A 347 26.70 -5.22 7.22
N ALA A 348 27.04 -5.35 8.50
CA ALA A 348 27.37 -6.65 9.10
C ALA A 348 26.16 -7.61 9.08
N LEU A 349 24.96 -7.09 9.35
CA LEU A 349 23.72 -7.87 9.27
C LEU A 349 23.39 -8.30 7.83
N LYS A 350 23.64 -7.43 6.84
CA LYS A 350 23.49 -7.78 5.41
C LYS A 350 24.51 -8.85 4.99
N ALA A 351 25.77 -8.72 5.41
CA ALA A 351 26.81 -9.70 5.10
C ALA A 351 26.49 -11.10 5.67
N ALA A 352 25.83 -11.15 6.83
CA ALA A 352 25.40 -12.42 7.42
C ALA A 352 24.32 -13.17 6.61
N ASP A 353 23.66 -12.50 5.67
CA ASP A 353 22.66 -13.12 4.79
C ASP A 353 23.28 -13.75 3.52
N THR A 354 24.57 -13.54 3.26
CA THR A 354 25.24 -13.92 1.99
C THR A 354 25.08 -15.40 1.65
N ASP A 355 25.28 -16.30 2.61
CA ASP A 355 25.16 -17.74 2.38
C ASP A 355 23.72 -18.14 1.99
N MET A 356 22.71 -17.50 2.60
CA MET A 356 21.30 -17.76 2.28
C MET A 356 20.90 -17.19 0.92
N LEU A 357 21.45 -16.04 0.55
CA LEU A 357 21.23 -15.40 -0.76
C LEU A 357 21.83 -16.19 -1.91
N ASN A 358 22.89 -16.96 -1.66
CA ASN A 358 23.58 -17.81 -2.64
C ASN A 358 23.34 -19.30 -2.42
N SER A 359 22.28 -19.68 -1.73
CA SER A 359 21.99 -21.07 -1.41
C SER A 359 21.66 -21.90 -2.66
N ASP A 360 22.29 -23.07 -2.79
CA ASP A 360 22.02 -24.06 -3.84
C ASP A 360 21.07 -25.17 -3.38
N SER A 361 20.38 -24.95 -2.25
CA SER A 361 19.49 -25.97 -1.68
C SER A 361 18.26 -26.25 -2.57
N THR A 362 17.83 -27.50 -2.56
CA THR A 362 16.59 -27.95 -3.18
C THR A 362 15.78 -28.72 -2.12
N PRO A 363 14.55 -28.28 -1.76
CA PRO A 363 13.82 -27.13 -2.31
C PRO A 363 14.52 -25.78 -2.12
N ILE A 364 14.16 -24.81 -2.97
CA ILE A 364 14.85 -23.51 -3.05
C ILE A 364 14.73 -22.73 -1.74
N HIS A 365 15.84 -22.19 -1.25
CA HIS A 365 15.80 -21.29 -0.08
C HIS A 365 15.09 -19.96 -0.43
N PRO A 366 14.10 -19.46 0.36
CA PRO A 366 13.36 -18.22 0.03
C PRO A 366 14.26 -17.00 -0.17
N MET A 367 15.39 -16.89 0.55
CA MET A 367 16.35 -15.80 0.38
C MET A 367 17.05 -15.85 -0.99
N ARG A 368 17.30 -17.04 -1.55
CA ARG A 368 17.87 -17.18 -2.91
C ARG A 368 16.88 -16.62 -3.93
N LEU A 369 15.60 -16.98 -3.84
CA LEU A 369 14.58 -16.45 -4.74
C LEU A 369 14.52 -14.91 -4.73
N VAL A 370 14.47 -14.30 -3.54
CA VAL A 370 14.37 -12.83 -3.45
C VAL A 370 15.70 -12.14 -3.78
N GLY A 371 16.84 -12.80 -3.59
CA GLY A 371 18.15 -12.33 -4.01
C GLY A 371 18.26 -12.26 -5.53
N ASP A 372 17.89 -13.34 -6.21
CA ASP A 372 17.90 -13.41 -7.67
C ASP A 372 16.89 -12.43 -8.29
N LEU A 373 15.72 -12.23 -7.66
CA LEU A 373 14.77 -11.20 -8.07
C LEU A 373 15.36 -9.79 -7.93
N ALA A 374 16.10 -9.52 -6.85
CA ALA A 374 16.74 -8.21 -6.64
C ALA A 374 17.77 -7.87 -7.71
N ASP A 375 18.43 -8.88 -8.31
CA ASP A 375 19.42 -8.70 -9.35
C ASP A 375 18.82 -8.45 -10.75
N VAL A 376 17.56 -8.87 -10.98
CA VAL A 376 16.87 -8.76 -12.27
C VAL A 376 15.95 -7.53 -12.36
N LEU A 377 15.53 -6.99 -11.22
CA LEU A 377 14.64 -5.83 -11.19
C LEU A 377 15.34 -4.55 -11.63
N ASP A 378 14.67 -3.79 -12.49
CA ASP A 378 15.08 -2.42 -12.83
C ASP A 378 15.04 -1.50 -11.60
N GLU A 379 15.86 -0.44 -11.59
CA GLU A 379 15.88 0.55 -10.48
C GLU A 379 14.54 1.24 -10.26
N ASP A 380 13.70 1.32 -11.29
CA ASP A 380 12.36 1.91 -11.24
C ASP A 380 11.22 0.87 -11.37
N ALA A 381 11.52 -0.40 -11.11
CA ALA A 381 10.50 -1.43 -10.99
C ALA A 381 9.53 -1.14 -9.83
N THR A 382 8.28 -1.55 -10.00
CA THR A 382 7.29 -1.54 -8.91
C THR A 382 7.12 -2.95 -8.38
N VAL A 383 7.30 -3.10 -7.07
CA VAL A 383 7.16 -4.39 -6.38
C VAL A 383 5.96 -4.38 -5.45
N ILE A 384 5.16 -5.41 -5.55
CA ILE A 384 4.00 -5.64 -4.71
C ILE A 384 4.25 -6.88 -3.85
N GLY A 385 4.05 -6.76 -2.54
CA GLY A 385 4.09 -7.88 -1.61
C GLY A 385 2.69 -8.36 -1.25
N ASP A 386 2.40 -9.65 -1.49
CA ASP A 386 1.13 -10.27 -1.10
C ASP A 386 1.38 -11.65 -0.48
N GLY A 387 1.42 -11.69 0.81
CA GLY A 387 1.71 -12.91 1.57
C GLY A 387 2.23 -12.59 2.97
N GLY A 388 2.66 -13.63 3.66
CA GLY A 388 3.29 -13.53 4.97
C GLY A 388 4.81 -13.57 4.88
N ASP A 389 5.40 -14.76 5.05
CA ASP A 389 6.85 -14.96 5.14
C ASP A 389 7.60 -14.45 3.90
N ILE A 390 7.16 -14.81 2.70
CA ILE A 390 7.86 -14.44 1.46
C ILE A 390 7.95 -12.92 1.28
N VAL A 391 6.92 -12.18 1.68
CA VAL A 391 6.94 -10.70 1.63
C VAL A 391 7.93 -10.14 2.64
N THR A 392 8.10 -10.80 3.79
CA THR A 392 9.09 -10.38 4.78
C THR A 392 10.53 -10.60 4.27
N PHE A 393 10.78 -11.71 3.56
CA PHE A 393 12.05 -11.93 2.85
C PHE A 393 12.28 -10.88 1.77
N ALA A 394 11.27 -10.60 0.94
CA ALA A 394 11.34 -9.58 -0.09
C ALA A 394 11.63 -8.19 0.50
N ALA A 395 10.91 -7.80 1.56
CA ALA A 395 11.11 -6.54 2.24
C ALA A 395 12.50 -6.39 2.89
N ARG A 396 13.18 -7.51 3.20
CA ARG A 396 14.54 -7.55 3.73
C ARG A 396 15.60 -7.27 2.68
N VAL A 397 15.39 -7.76 1.46
CA VAL A 397 16.40 -7.82 0.40
C VAL A 397 16.20 -6.77 -0.68
N LEU A 398 14.94 -6.56 -1.12
CA LEU A 398 14.65 -5.72 -2.27
C LEU A 398 14.90 -4.24 -1.97
N LYS A 399 15.57 -3.58 -2.93
CA LYS A 399 15.89 -2.16 -2.88
C LYS A 399 14.80 -1.37 -3.59
N ILE A 400 14.21 -0.41 -2.90
CA ILE A 400 13.19 0.49 -3.47
C ILE A 400 13.79 1.87 -3.57
N ASN A 401 13.90 2.42 -4.78
CA ASN A 401 14.62 3.66 -5.07
C ASN A 401 13.70 4.86 -5.28
N LYS A 402 12.40 4.65 -5.45
CA LYS A 402 11.42 5.71 -5.70
C LYS A 402 10.18 5.56 -4.83
N PRO A 403 9.57 6.66 -4.37
CA PRO A 403 8.31 6.63 -3.63
C PRO A 403 7.19 5.99 -4.45
N GLY A 404 6.33 5.22 -3.79
CA GLY A 404 5.20 4.54 -4.44
C GLY A 404 5.59 3.34 -5.31
N HIS A 405 6.86 2.85 -5.23
CA HIS A 405 7.34 1.66 -5.93
C HIS A 405 7.37 0.38 -5.07
N TRP A 406 6.98 0.49 -3.80
CA TRP A 406 6.67 -0.64 -2.92
C TRP A 406 5.22 -0.54 -2.48
N LEU A 407 4.45 -1.60 -2.70
CA LEU A 407 3.07 -1.70 -2.26
C LEU A 407 2.87 -2.97 -1.46
N ASP A 408 2.20 -2.83 -0.35
CA ASP A 408 1.73 -3.94 0.48
C ASP A 408 0.37 -3.55 1.10
N PRO A 409 -0.38 -4.50 1.69
CA PRO A 409 -1.68 -4.20 2.30
C PRO A 409 -1.59 -3.32 3.56
N GLY A 410 -0.39 -3.00 4.03
CA GLY A 410 -0.20 -2.17 5.21
C GLY A 410 -0.60 -2.86 6.52
N GLN A 411 -1.09 -2.05 7.47
CA GLN A 411 -1.41 -2.51 8.83
C GLN A 411 -2.56 -3.53 8.86
N PHE A 412 -3.49 -3.47 7.92
CA PHE A 412 -4.62 -4.41 7.89
C PHE A 412 -4.19 -5.83 7.52
N GLY A 413 -3.09 -5.97 6.77
CA GLY A 413 -2.50 -7.28 6.46
C GLY A 413 -3.38 -8.15 5.58
N CYS A 414 -4.22 -7.56 4.75
CA CYS A 414 -5.10 -8.26 3.83
C CYS A 414 -4.29 -9.05 2.80
N LEU A 415 -4.63 -10.32 2.60
CA LEU A 415 -4.12 -11.14 1.50
C LEU A 415 -5.02 -11.03 0.27
N GLY A 416 -4.45 -11.22 -0.91
CA GLY A 416 -5.16 -11.08 -2.19
C GLY A 416 -5.23 -9.63 -2.69
N ALA A 417 -4.52 -8.70 -2.05
CA ALA A 417 -4.45 -7.31 -2.50
C ALA A 417 -3.55 -7.13 -3.74
N GLY A 418 -2.58 -8.03 -3.90
CA GLY A 418 -1.52 -7.92 -4.90
C GLY A 418 -2.02 -7.81 -6.31
N SER A 419 -3.04 -8.58 -6.68
CA SER A 419 -3.62 -8.54 -8.03
C SER A 419 -4.12 -7.15 -8.42
N GLY A 420 -4.89 -6.50 -7.56
CA GLY A 420 -5.40 -5.15 -7.82
C GLY A 420 -4.29 -4.10 -7.83
N PHE A 421 -3.39 -4.15 -6.85
CA PHE A 421 -2.27 -3.20 -6.76
C PHE A 421 -1.37 -3.25 -7.99
N ALA A 422 -1.07 -4.44 -8.51
CA ALA A 422 -0.22 -4.60 -9.68
C ALA A 422 -0.88 -4.09 -10.96
N ALA A 423 -2.18 -4.36 -11.15
CA ALA A 423 -2.91 -3.81 -12.29
C ALA A 423 -2.86 -2.27 -12.29
N ALA A 424 -3.11 -1.65 -11.15
CA ALA A 424 -3.02 -0.20 -11.00
C ALA A 424 -1.60 0.32 -11.26
N ALA A 425 -0.57 -0.37 -10.75
CA ALA A 425 0.82 0.00 -10.98
C ALA A 425 1.19 -0.06 -12.45
N GLN A 426 0.78 -1.11 -13.16
CA GLN A 426 1.09 -1.27 -14.60
C GLN A 426 0.38 -0.23 -15.46
N LEU A 427 -0.88 0.11 -15.12
CA LEU A 427 -1.63 1.16 -15.80
C LEU A 427 -1.04 2.56 -15.56
N ALA A 428 -0.58 2.83 -14.34
CA ALA A 428 0.05 4.11 -13.99
C ALA A 428 1.47 4.27 -14.56
N ARG A 429 2.16 3.14 -14.82
CA ARG A 429 3.57 3.12 -15.27
C ARG A 429 3.75 2.18 -16.46
N PRO A 430 3.14 2.49 -17.62
CA PRO A 430 3.23 1.63 -18.79
C PRO A 430 4.69 1.46 -19.23
N GLY A 431 5.05 0.22 -19.60
CA GLY A 431 6.40 -0.13 -20.06
C GLY A 431 7.45 -0.25 -18.94
N LYS A 432 7.06 -0.17 -17.66
CA LYS A 432 7.93 -0.44 -16.52
C LYS A 432 7.69 -1.83 -15.96
N GLN A 433 8.73 -2.42 -15.36
CA GLN A 433 8.58 -3.70 -14.67
C GLN A 433 7.63 -3.57 -13.47
N VAL A 434 6.65 -4.47 -13.40
CA VAL A 434 5.77 -4.66 -12.27
C VAL A 434 5.86 -6.12 -11.83
N ALA A 435 6.28 -6.34 -10.60
CA ALA A 435 6.43 -7.66 -10.01
C ALA A 435 5.55 -7.82 -8.77
N ILE A 436 4.90 -8.97 -8.64
CA ILE A 436 4.20 -9.35 -7.41
C ILE A 436 4.98 -10.50 -6.78
N VAL A 437 5.34 -10.37 -5.52
CA VAL A 437 5.88 -11.46 -4.71
C VAL A 437 4.75 -12.04 -3.89
N TYR A 438 4.26 -13.18 -4.32
CA TYR A 438 3.16 -13.92 -3.68
C TYR A 438 3.66 -15.04 -2.77
N GLY A 439 2.98 -15.25 -1.63
CA GLY A 439 2.88 -16.59 -1.06
C GLY A 439 1.80 -17.38 -1.83
N ASP A 440 1.95 -18.71 -1.86
CA ASP A 440 0.96 -19.61 -2.48
C ASP A 440 -0.45 -19.45 -1.89
N GLY A 441 -0.57 -19.21 -0.59
CA GLY A 441 -1.83 -18.89 0.06
C GLY A 441 -2.43 -17.55 -0.40
N GLY A 442 -1.60 -16.49 -0.55
CA GLY A 442 -2.04 -15.19 -1.06
C GLY A 442 -2.50 -15.28 -2.52
N PHE A 443 -1.72 -15.96 -3.35
CA PHE A 443 -2.08 -16.22 -4.75
C PHE A 443 -3.41 -16.98 -4.85
N GLY A 444 -3.65 -17.97 -3.99
CA GLY A 444 -4.88 -18.75 -3.98
C GLY A 444 -6.17 -17.94 -3.75
N LEU A 445 -6.08 -16.73 -3.19
CA LEU A 445 -7.25 -15.87 -2.94
C LEU A 445 -7.69 -15.10 -4.19
N THR A 446 -6.77 -14.54 -4.95
CA THR A 446 -7.07 -13.66 -6.09
C THR A 446 -6.24 -13.99 -7.34
N GLY A 447 -5.49 -15.08 -7.33
CA GLY A 447 -4.63 -15.46 -8.45
C GLY A 447 -5.39 -15.71 -9.76
N PHE A 448 -6.71 -15.99 -9.70
CA PHE A 448 -7.53 -16.12 -10.91
C PHE A 448 -7.65 -14.79 -11.69
N ASP A 449 -7.40 -13.65 -11.04
CA ASP A 449 -7.36 -12.33 -11.68
C ASP A 449 -6.17 -12.11 -12.62
N VAL A 450 -5.21 -13.06 -12.71
CA VAL A 450 -4.19 -13.03 -13.78
C VAL A 450 -4.82 -13.08 -15.18
N GLU A 451 -6.06 -13.61 -15.30
CA GLU A 451 -6.86 -13.52 -16.53
C GLU A 451 -7.11 -12.06 -16.93
N SER A 452 -7.43 -11.21 -15.98
CA SER A 452 -7.65 -9.77 -16.23
C SER A 452 -6.38 -9.10 -16.80
N TYR A 453 -5.19 -9.52 -16.36
CA TYR A 453 -3.93 -9.03 -16.93
C TYR A 453 -3.77 -9.40 -18.41
N VAL A 454 -4.09 -10.66 -18.76
CA VAL A 454 -4.05 -11.12 -20.15
C VAL A 454 -5.04 -10.32 -21.01
N ARG A 455 -6.26 -10.18 -20.54
CA ARG A 455 -7.34 -9.49 -21.25
C ARG A 455 -7.07 -8.01 -21.46
N HIS A 456 -6.46 -7.34 -20.47
CA HIS A 456 -6.09 -5.92 -20.55
C HIS A 456 -4.67 -5.68 -21.11
N GLY A 457 -3.92 -6.73 -21.47
CA GLY A 457 -2.56 -6.60 -22.00
C GLY A 457 -1.56 -6.00 -21.00
N LEU A 458 -1.66 -6.37 -19.72
CA LEU A 458 -0.79 -5.89 -18.64
C LEU A 458 0.34 -6.90 -18.39
N PRO A 459 1.60 -6.62 -18.79
CA PRO A 459 2.71 -7.55 -18.66
C PRO A 459 3.27 -7.60 -17.22
N ILE A 460 2.44 -8.02 -16.28
CA ILE A 460 2.76 -8.16 -14.87
C ILE A 460 3.38 -9.53 -14.61
N VAL A 461 4.48 -9.58 -13.85
CA VAL A 461 5.12 -10.84 -13.45
C VAL A 461 4.75 -11.18 -12.00
N SER A 462 3.97 -12.25 -11.83
CA SER A 462 3.57 -12.80 -10.54
C SER A 462 4.53 -13.92 -10.14
N ILE A 463 5.32 -13.73 -9.09
CA ILE A 463 6.27 -14.70 -8.56
C ILE A 463 5.65 -15.36 -7.33
N VAL A 464 5.29 -16.63 -7.42
CA VAL A 464 4.67 -17.41 -6.35
C VAL A 464 5.74 -18.21 -5.63
N GLY A 465 6.08 -17.81 -4.40
CA GLY A 465 6.90 -18.63 -3.50
C GLY A 465 6.04 -19.77 -2.93
N ASN A 466 6.05 -20.91 -3.63
CA ASN A 466 5.23 -22.08 -3.35
C ASN A 466 5.92 -22.99 -2.33
N ASN A 467 5.54 -22.90 -1.06
CA ASN A 467 5.98 -23.81 -0.01
C ASN A 467 4.89 -24.78 0.48
N GLY A 468 3.71 -24.75 -0.13
CA GLY A 468 2.58 -25.61 0.24
C GLY A 468 2.05 -25.36 1.65
N ALA A 469 2.16 -24.11 2.17
CA ALA A 469 1.74 -23.80 3.52
C ALA A 469 1.45 -22.32 3.77
N TRP A 470 0.58 -22.05 4.73
CA TRP A 470 0.49 -20.76 5.42
C TRP A 470 1.70 -20.62 6.38
N ASN A 471 2.91 -20.51 5.79
CA ASN A 471 4.15 -20.87 6.48
C ASN A 471 4.47 -19.97 7.67
N GLN A 472 4.12 -18.70 7.64
CA GLN A 472 4.26 -17.80 8.78
C GLN A 472 3.49 -18.34 10.01
N THR A 473 2.28 -18.88 9.82
CA THR A 473 1.49 -19.52 10.87
C THR A 473 2.05 -20.90 11.20
N THR A 474 2.34 -21.73 10.19
CA THR A 474 2.80 -23.10 10.34
C THR A 474 4.05 -23.18 11.21
N GLN A 475 5.08 -22.44 10.90
CA GLN A 475 6.33 -22.42 11.67
C GLN A 475 6.12 -21.89 13.10
N GLY A 476 5.29 -20.86 13.26
CA GLY A 476 4.95 -20.30 14.56
C GLY A 476 4.24 -21.28 15.48
N VAL A 477 3.26 -22.02 14.98
CA VAL A 477 2.49 -22.98 15.78
C VAL A 477 3.27 -24.27 16.03
N LEU A 478 4.04 -24.76 15.05
CA LEU A 478 4.91 -25.92 15.23
C LEU A 478 5.91 -25.70 16.37
N LYS A 479 6.57 -24.53 16.37
CA LYS A 479 7.53 -24.17 17.43
C LYS A 479 6.89 -24.09 18.82
N ARG A 480 5.63 -23.64 18.90
CA ARG A 480 4.92 -23.43 20.17
C ARG A 480 4.25 -24.70 20.69
N THR A 481 3.66 -25.51 19.82
CA THR A 481 2.75 -26.60 20.19
C THR A 481 3.16 -27.96 19.62
N GLY A 482 4.11 -28.01 18.70
CA GLY A 482 4.48 -29.22 17.96
C GLY A 482 3.44 -29.69 16.94
N ARG A 483 2.36 -28.92 16.72
CA ARG A 483 1.24 -29.30 15.84
C ARG A 483 0.82 -28.12 14.97
N ALA A 484 0.62 -28.38 13.67
CA ALA A 484 0.05 -27.41 12.73
C ALA A 484 -1.23 -28.01 12.11
N ILE A 485 -2.36 -27.31 12.24
CA ILE A 485 -3.68 -27.80 11.81
C ILE A 485 -4.30 -26.77 10.88
N GLY A 486 -4.71 -27.18 9.66
CA GLY A 486 -5.32 -26.32 8.66
C GLY A 486 -4.36 -25.28 8.05
N THR A 487 -3.05 -25.50 8.17
CA THR A 487 -2.04 -24.56 7.69
C THR A 487 -1.24 -25.08 6.48
N TYR A 488 -1.41 -26.35 6.12
CA TYR A 488 -0.78 -26.93 4.95
C TYR A 488 -1.67 -26.79 3.71
N LEU A 489 -1.04 -26.45 2.61
CA LEU A 489 -1.58 -26.46 1.26
C LEU A 489 -0.90 -27.60 0.46
N ASN A 490 -1.23 -27.73 -0.82
CA ASN A 490 -0.62 -28.73 -1.67
C ASN A 490 0.50 -28.10 -2.51
N GLN A 491 1.76 -28.39 -2.18
CA GLN A 491 2.93 -27.88 -2.90
C GLN A 491 3.05 -28.44 -4.35
N GLU A 492 2.38 -29.56 -4.63
CA GLU A 492 2.34 -30.15 -5.99
C GLU A 492 1.46 -29.36 -6.98
N VAL A 493 0.66 -28.41 -6.48
CA VAL A 493 -0.09 -27.51 -7.35
C VAL A 493 0.89 -26.72 -8.20
N ASP A 494 0.68 -26.75 -9.52
CA ASP A 494 1.45 -26.00 -10.50
C ASP A 494 0.67 -24.75 -10.91
N TYR A 495 0.96 -23.65 -10.27
CA TYR A 495 0.28 -22.37 -10.52
C TYR A 495 0.65 -21.77 -11.89
N ALA A 496 1.81 -22.15 -12.46
CA ALA A 496 2.23 -21.71 -13.78
C ALA A 496 1.27 -22.20 -14.89
N LYS A 497 0.76 -23.44 -14.76
CA LYS A 497 -0.23 -23.98 -15.71
C LYS A 497 -1.54 -23.22 -15.76
N ILE A 498 -1.93 -22.57 -14.67
CA ILE A 498 -3.11 -21.68 -14.67
C ILE A 498 -2.89 -20.53 -15.64
N MET A 499 -1.70 -19.93 -15.62
CA MET A 499 -1.35 -18.82 -16.50
C MET A 499 -1.28 -19.24 -17.97
N ASP A 500 -0.68 -20.38 -18.25
CA ASP A 500 -0.64 -20.94 -19.61
C ASP A 500 -2.05 -21.19 -20.16
N ALA A 501 -2.94 -21.76 -19.35
CA ALA A 501 -4.33 -21.99 -19.72
C ALA A 501 -5.11 -20.69 -20.01
N MET A 502 -4.69 -19.56 -19.44
CA MET A 502 -5.27 -18.23 -19.69
C MET A 502 -4.59 -17.48 -20.84
N GLY A 503 -3.53 -18.04 -21.45
CA GLY A 503 -2.85 -17.45 -22.60
C GLY A 503 -1.67 -16.52 -22.26
N GLY A 504 -1.26 -16.47 -21.01
CA GLY A 504 -0.07 -15.75 -20.55
C GLY A 504 1.23 -16.56 -20.69
N TYR A 505 2.17 -16.32 -19.79
CA TYR A 505 3.43 -17.05 -19.68
C TYR A 505 3.51 -17.74 -18.32
N GLY A 506 3.56 -19.07 -18.30
CA GLY A 506 3.68 -19.85 -17.09
C GLY A 506 5.00 -20.63 -17.04
N GLU A 507 5.71 -20.61 -15.91
CA GLU A 507 6.91 -21.43 -15.73
C GLU A 507 7.03 -21.88 -14.28
N ARG A 508 7.27 -23.20 -14.06
CA ARG A 508 7.55 -23.75 -12.74
C ARG A 508 9.06 -23.94 -12.55
N VAL A 509 9.57 -23.40 -11.46
CA VAL A 509 11.00 -23.41 -11.11
C VAL A 509 11.23 -24.24 -9.87
N THR A 510 12.11 -25.25 -9.98
CA THR A 510 12.49 -26.16 -8.87
C THR A 510 14.00 -26.20 -8.63
N ASP A 511 14.78 -25.64 -9.55
CA ASP A 511 16.23 -25.54 -9.49
C ASP A 511 16.63 -24.09 -9.18
N PRO A 512 17.47 -23.83 -8.15
CA PRO A 512 17.91 -22.48 -7.83
C PRO A 512 18.65 -21.77 -8.97
N ASP A 513 19.36 -22.49 -9.82
CA ASP A 513 20.09 -21.89 -10.95
C ASP A 513 19.17 -21.45 -12.12
N GLU A 514 17.95 -21.94 -12.15
CA GLU A 514 16.94 -21.54 -13.14
C GLU A 514 16.12 -20.30 -12.74
N ILE A 515 16.27 -19.77 -11.51
CA ILE A 515 15.47 -18.62 -11.05
C ILE A 515 15.73 -17.38 -11.92
N LYS A 516 16.97 -16.94 -12.05
CA LYS A 516 17.32 -15.76 -12.88
C LYS A 516 16.91 -15.93 -14.34
N PRO A 517 17.27 -17.05 -15.01
CA PRO A 517 16.81 -17.29 -16.37
C PRO A 517 15.28 -17.25 -16.54
N ALA A 518 14.52 -17.81 -15.60
CA ALA A 518 13.07 -17.81 -15.63
C ALA A 518 12.49 -16.39 -15.45
N LEU A 519 13.05 -15.61 -14.52
CA LEU A 519 12.67 -14.20 -14.33
C LEU A 519 12.94 -13.39 -15.60
N ASP A 520 14.12 -13.54 -16.23
CA ASP A 520 14.44 -12.86 -17.48
C ASP A 520 13.48 -13.25 -18.61
N ARG A 521 13.13 -14.53 -18.77
CA ARG A 521 12.12 -14.99 -19.73
C ARG A 521 10.76 -14.38 -19.45
N ALA A 522 10.33 -14.34 -18.20
CA ALA A 522 9.04 -13.77 -17.81
C ALA A 522 8.96 -12.28 -18.14
N PHE A 523 9.94 -11.47 -17.69
CA PHE A 523 9.94 -10.02 -17.95
C PHE A 523 10.10 -9.67 -19.42
N THR A 524 10.87 -10.46 -20.20
CA THR A 524 11.08 -10.22 -21.64
C THR A 524 9.95 -10.77 -22.52
N SER A 525 9.08 -11.62 -21.99
CA SER A 525 7.95 -12.19 -22.73
C SER A 525 6.97 -11.15 -23.25
N GLY A 526 6.89 -9.97 -22.62
CA GLY A 526 5.90 -8.95 -22.89
C GLY A 526 4.46 -9.38 -22.57
N LYS A 527 4.28 -10.47 -21.85
CA LYS A 527 2.99 -11.03 -21.43
C LYS A 527 2.81 -10.95 -19.93
N ALA A 528 1.57 -11.06 -19.47
CA ALA A 528 1.30 -11.42 -18.08
C ALA A 528 1.93 -12.78 -17.78
N ALA A 529 2.63 -12.90 -16.64
CA ALA A 529 3.38 -14.11 -16.32
C ALA A 529 3.13 -14.59 -14.88
N VAL A 530 3.19 -15.91 -14.69
CA VAL A 530 3.24 -16.55 -13.36
C VAL A 530 4.46 -17.46 -13.30
N LEU A 531 5.39 -17.17 -12.42
CA LEU A 531 6.48 -18.05 -12.03
C LEU A 531 6.10 -18.77 -10.74
N ASP A 532 5.94 -20.09 -10.79
CA ASP A 532 5.68 -20.95 -9.64
C ASP A 532 7.02 -21.51 -9.12
N VAL A 533 7.60 -20.87 -8.13
CA VAL A 533 8.91 -21.22 -7.58
C VAL A 533 8.72 -22.08 -6.33
N VAL A 534 9.17 -23.35 -6.40
CA VAL A 534 9.05 -24.30 -5.29
C VAL A 534 10.11 -24.01 -4.23
N ILE A 535 9.68 -23.42 -3.13
CA ILE A 535 10.57 -23.02 -2.03
C ILE A 535 10.45 -23.95 -0.82
N ASP A 536 11.48 -23.95 0.02
CA ASP A 536 11.57 -24.80 1.20
C ASP A 536 10.48 -24.44 2.24
N GLN A 537 9.65 -25.42 2.59
CA GLN A 537 8.58 -25.30 3.58
C GLN A 537 9.13 -25.16 5.02
N GLU A 538 10.30 -25.72 5.31
CA GLU A 538 10.88 -25.69 6.65
C GLU A 538 11.56 -24.35 6.96
N VAL A 539 11.86 -23.56 5.93
CA VAL A 539 12.45 -22.23 6.07
C VAL A 539 11.35 -21.17 6.22
N GLY A 540 11.17 -20.66 7.43
CA GLY A 540 10.30 -19.52 7.71
C GLY A 540 11.10 -18.31 8.19
N TYR A 541 10.63 -17.10 7.96
CA TYR A 541 11.33 -15.88 8.38
C TYR A 541 11.62 -15.87 9.90
N GLY A 542 10.72 -16.39 10.72
CA GLY A 542 10.90 -16.52 12.17
C GLY A 542 11.91 -17.58 12.60
N THR A 543 12.38 -18.44 11.70
CA THR A 543 13.38 -19.49 11.96
C THR A 543 14.79 -19.13 11.49
N MET A 544 14.94 -18.08 10.69
CA MET A 544 16.23 -17.58 10.21
C MET A 544 17.10 -17.06 11.36
N GLY A 545 18.11 -17.82 11.70
CA GLY A 545 19.22 -17.47 12.60
C GLY A 545 18.87 -17.47 14.09
N GLY A 546 19.69 -18.12 14.92
CA GLY A 546 19.57 -18.30 16.37
C GLY A 546 19.54 -17.05 17.24
N ARG A 547 19.19 -15.89 16.69
CA ARG A 547 19.00 -14.60 17.39
C ARG A 547 17.60 -13.98 17.19
N SER A 548 16.70 -14.58 16.42
CA SER A 548 15.32 -14.11 16.34
C SER A 548 14.48 -14.62 17.51
N ARG A 549 14.84 -14.23 18.72
CA ARG A 549 13.89 -14.27 19.84
C ARG A 549 13.00 -13.05 19.69
N GLN A 550 11.75 -13.32 19.30
CA GLN A 550 10.60 -12.43 19.44
C GLN A 550 10.52 -11.22 18.50
N SER A 551 10.24 -11.44 17.22
CA SER A 551 9.10 -10.74 16.70
C SER A 551 7.85 -11.55 17.11
N ARG A 552 7.25 -11.24 18.20
CA ARG A 552 5.84 -11.55 18.42
C ARG A 552 5.08 -10.63 17.48
N GLN A 553 4.99 -11.02 16.21
CA GLN A 553 3.94 -10.58 15.32
C GLN A 553 2.72 -11.44 15.71
N TYR A 554 1.86 -10.83 16.42
CA TYR A 554 0.42 -10.88 16.68
C TYR A 554 0.16 -10.34 18.06
#